data_004e51bcc398e74d3a7552aaef524d33
#
_entry.id   004e51bcc398e74d3a7552aaef524d33
#
_cell.length_a   1.000
_cell.length_b   1.000
_cell.length_c   1.000
_cell.angle_alpha   90.00
_cell.angle_beta   90.00
_cell.angle_gamma   90.00
#
_symmetry.space_group_name_H-M   'P 1'
#
loop_
_entity.id
_entity.type
_entity.pdbx_description
1 polymer ?
#
loop_
_entity_poly.entity_id
_entity_poly.type
_entity_poly.pdbx_seq_one_letter_code
_entity_poly.pdbx_strand_id
1 'polypeptide(L)'
;MPITNALSVDVEDYFQTEAMAAAAPRNSWGSFPSHVEANTRSLFELFAKYDIRATFFFLGWVAERYPRLVSEARQLGHEIGCHSYWHRPVFHLSPTEFREDTSRAKQVIEDAAGVAVAGYRAPCFSINSSVGWAHGILEELGFQYDSSSNPVRHAFYGDHRGHRRPFPVSEGLHELPIATWRILGQNLPVGGGAYLRIMPYWLVKSGLSSINRTESRPGILYLHPWEIDEAQPRLEVSLISRARQYTRLSQMKEKLERLLRQFKFGTVYETVYLPLVNKNNRAPDCLATPAPLRRSSAC
;
A
#
# COMPACT_ATOMS: atom_id res chain seq x y z
N MET A 1 -20.62 13.01 -7.26
CA MET A 1 -20.61 12.11 -6.08
C MET A 1 -19.31 12.32 -5.34
N PRO A 2 -19.23 12.16 -3.99
CA PRO A 2 -17.97 12.23 -3.28
C PRO A 2 -17.04 11.09 -3.74
N ILE A 3 -15.76 11.39 -3.92
CA ILE A 3 -14.76 10.41 -4.33
C ILE A 3 -14.50 9.43 -3.19
N THR A 4 -14.52 8.13 -3.49
CA THR A 4 -14.10 7.07 -2.58
C THR A 4 -12.57 6.94 -2.68
N ASN A 5 -11.88 7.02 -1.54
CA ASN A 5 -10.42 6.82 -1.44
C ASN A 5 -10.10 5.35 -1.17
N ALA A 6 -8.88 4.93 -1.38
CA ALA A 6 -8.44 3.60 -0.98
C ALA A 6 -7.82 3.62 0.42
N LEU A 7 -8.16 2.61 1.23
CA LEU A 7 -7.55 2.37 2.54
C LEU A 7 -6.84 1.04 2.52
N SER A 8 -5.61 1.00 2.99
CA SER A 8 -4.83 -0.22 3.08
C SER A 8 -4.16 -0.38 4.44
N VAL A 9 -3.88 -1.62 4.81
CA VAL A 9 -3.22 -2.02 6.05
C VAL A 9 -2.07 -2.93 5.69
N ASP A 10 -0.86 -2.56 6.09
CA ASP A 10 0.32 -3.40 5.94
C ASP A 10 0.41 -4.25 7.22
N VAL A 11 0.04 -5.55 7.10
CA VAL A 11 -0.15 -6.43 8.25
C VAL A 11 1.18 -7.00 8.71
N GLU A 12 1.79 -6.25 9.60
CA GLU A 12 3.05 -6.57 10.28
C GLU A 12 2.93 -6.30 11.77
N ASP A 13 3.81 -6.91 12.56
CA ASP A 13 3.90 -6.66 14.00
C ASP A 13 4.87 -5.52 14.32
N TYR A 14 4.78 -4.94 15.52
CA TYR A 14 5.59 -3.82 15.99
C TYR A 14 7.10 -4.08 15.88
N PHE A 15 7.55 -5.33 15.99
CA PHE A 15 8.97 -5.71 15.93
C PHE A 15 9.46 -5.99 14.49
N GLN A 16 8.56 -6.03 13.51
CA GLN A 16 8.90 -6.35 12.11
C GLN A 16 9.26 -5.12 11.28
N THR A 17 9.07 -3.92 11.84
CA THR A 17 9.40 -2.67 11.16
C THR A 17 10.91 -2.50 10.98
N GLU A 18 11.33 -1.78 9.93
CA GLU A 18 12.75 -1.47 9.70
C GLU A 18 13.37 -0.67 10.86
N ALA A 19 12.56 0.15 11.56
CA ALA A 19 13.00 0.87 12.74
C ALA A 19 13.43 -0.04 13.90
N MET A 20 12.93 -1.27 13.93
CA MET A 20 13.19 -2.26 14.97
C MET A 20 14.19 -3.35 14.53
N ALA A 21 14.63 -3.36 13.26
CA ALA A 21 15.43 -4.44 12.68
C ALA A 21 16.72 -4.77 13.47
N ALA A 22 17.35 -3.77 14.10
CA ALA A 22 18.55 -3.97 14.92
C ALA A 22 18.24 -4.67 16.27
N ALA A 23 17.09 -4.39 16.89
CA ALA A 23 16.67 -4.98 18.16
C ALA A 23 15.88 -6.28 17.99
N ALA A 24 15.27 -6.47 16.83
CA ALA A 24 14.47 -7.65 16.50
C ALA A 24 14.92 -8.23 15.14
N PRO A 25 16.09 -8.87 15.07
CA PRO A 25 16.54 -9.52 13.84
C PRO A 25 15.57 -10.65 13.45
N ARG A 26 15.40 -10.87 12.14
CA ARG A 26 14.36 -11.75 11.57
C ARG A 26 14.36 -13.17 12.13
N ASN A 27 15.53 -13.71 12.42
CA ASN A 27 15.68 -15.04 13.03
C ASN A 27 15.17 -15.13 14.49
N SER A 28 14.94 -13.99 15.14
CA SER A 28 14.41 -13.91 16.51
C SER A 28 12.93 -13.55 16.59
N TRP A 29 12.25 -13.28 15.48
CA TRP A 29 10.85 -12.85 15.49
C TRP A 29 9.90 -13.79 16.22
N GLY A 30 10.19 -15.10 16.19
CA GLY A 30 9.41 -16.09 16.91
C GLY A 30 9.49 -16.02 18.44
N SER A 31 10.44 -15.26 19.01
CA SER A 31 10.60 -15.09 20.46
C SER A 31 9.89 -13.84 21.01
N PHE A 32 9.42 -12.94 20.14
CA PHE A 32 8.69 -11.75 20.58
C PHE A 32 7.21 -12.06 20.80
N PRO A 33 6.57 -11.47 21.83
CA PRO A 33 5.13 -11.54 21.98
C PRO A 33 4.46 -10.83 20.79
N SER A 34 3.64 -11.57 20.06
CA SER A 34 2.96 -11.03 18.88
C SER A 34 1.67 -10.34 19.27
N HIS A 35 1.46 -9.14 18.75
CA HIS A 35 0.23 -8.36 18.88
C HIS A 35 -0.54 -8.23 17.55
N VAL A 36 0.03 -8.72 16.46
CA VAL A 36 -0.54 -8.51 15.10
C VAL A 36 -1.96 -9.01 14.97
N GLU A 37 -2.28 -10.18 15.55
CA GLU A 37 -3.60 -10.78 15.45
C GLU A 37 -4.67 -9.91 16.16
N ALA A 38 -4.42 -9.53 17.42
CA ALA A 38 -5.34 -8.69 18.20
C ALA A 38 -5.52 -7.30 17.58
N ASN A 39 -4.43 -6.69 17.14
CA ASN A 39 -4.44 -5.37 16.54
C ASN A 39 -5.16 -5.37 15.19
N THR A 40 -4.96 -6.40 14.37
CA THR A 40 -5.65 -6.52 13.07
C THR A 40 -7.15 -6.72 13.27
N ARG A 41 -7.58 -7.56 14.24
CA ARG A 41 -9.01 -7.69 14.57
C ARG A 41 -9.62 -6.39 15.08
N SER A 42 -8.89 -5.61 15.87
CA SER A 42 -9.35 -4.28 16.28
C SER A 42 -9.58 -3.33 15.09
N LEU A 43 -8.80 -3.49 14.00
CA LEU A 43 -9.07 -2.77 12.75
C LEU A 43 -10.27 -3.33 12.00
N PHE A 44 -10.49 -4.65 11.99
CA PHE A 44 -11.71 -5.22 11.40
C PHE A 44 -12.97 -4.67 12.08
N GLU A 45 -13.01 -4.68 13.40
CA GLU A 45 -14.11 -4.11 14.18
C GLU A 45 -14.32 -2.62 13.88
N LEU A 46 -13.24 -1.86 13.82
CA LEU A 46 -13.29 -0.45 13.50
C LEU A 46 -13.84 -0.21 12.09
N PHE A 47 -13.38 -0.96 11.10
CA PHE A 47 -13.83 -0.81 9.71
C PHE A 47 -15.28 -1.27 9.54
N ALA A 48 -15.70 -2.35 10.19
CA ALA A 48 -17.10 -2.80 10.20
C ALA A 48 -18.04 -1.73 10.79
N LYS A 49 -17.63 -1.03 11.86
CA LYS A 49 -18.41 0.07 12.46
C LYS A 49 -18.73 1.20 11.46
N TYR A 50 -17.89 1.39 10.44
CA TYR A 50 -18.05 2.44 9.42
C TYR A 50 -18.42 1.89 8.04
N ASP A 51 -18.76 0.60 7.93
CA ASP A 51 -19.05 -0.09 6.66
C ASP A 51 -17.95 0.10 5.61
N ILE A 52 -16.68 -0.09 6.03
CA ILE A 52 -15.51 0.11 5.20
C ILE A 52 -14.84 -1.22 4.90
N ARG A 53 -14.60 -1.48 3.60
CA ARG A 53 -13.68 -2.51 3.15
C ARG A 53 -12.34 -1.87 2.82
N ALA A 54 -11.24 -2.55 3.16
CA ALA A 54 -9.88 -2.09 2.95
C ALA A 54 -9.04 -3.21 2.33
N THR A 55 -7.85 -2.87 1.85
CA THR A 55 -6.86 -3.84 1.37
C THR A 55 -5.90 -4.17 2.50
N PHE A 56 -5.75 -5.45 2.83
CA PHE A 56 -4.79 -5.93 3.82
C PHE A 56 -3.62 -6.60 3.09
N PHE A 57 -2.47 -5.94 3.06
CA PHE A 57 -1.22 -6.48 2.55
C PHE A 57 -0.53 -7.30 3.65
N PHE A 58 -0.65 -8.61 3.58
CA PHE A 58 -0.09 -9.50 4.59
C PHE A 58 1.38 -9.79 4.35
N LEU A 59 2.17 -9.76 5.42
CA LEU A 59 3.46 -10.40 5.44
C LEU A 59 3.29 -11.92 5.35
N GLY A 60 4.05 -12.60 4.49
CA GLY A 60 4.00 -14.06 4.39
C GLY A 60 4.31 -14.75 5.72
N TRP A 61 5.26 -14.23 6.50
CA TRP A 61 5.56 -14.73 7.85
C TRP A 61 4.35 -14.64 8.79
N VAL A 62 3.56 -13.57 8.70
CA VAL A 62 2.32 -13.43 9.50
C VAL A 62 1.25 -14.38 8.99
N ALA A 63 1.07 -14.48 7.68
CA ALA A 63 0.08 -15.37 7.07
C ALA A 63 0.33 -16.84 7.39
N GLU A 64 1.60 -17.28 7.40
CA GLU A 64 1.99 -18.66 7.74
C GLU A 64 1.67 -18.99 9.21
N ARG A 65 1.85 -18.05 10.13
CA ARG A 65 1.58 -18.25 11.56
C ARG A 65 0.12 -18.05 11.94
N TYR A 66 -0.58 -17.18 11.26
CA TYR A 66 -1.97 -16.80 11.53
C TYR A 66 -2.86 -16.95 10.28
N PRO A 67 -2.95 -18.13 9.66
CA PRO A 67 -3.70 -18.29 8.41
C PRO A 67 -5.21 -17.98 8.58
N ARG A 68 -5.74 -18.19 9.81
CA ARG A 68 -7.13 -17.82 10.13
C ARG A 68 -7.37 -16.32 10.06
N LEU A 69 -6.38 -15.49 10.36
CA LEU A 69 -6.49 -14.04 10.26
C LEU A 69 -6.66 -13.58 8.81
N VAL A 70 -5.94 -14.23 7.88
CA VAL A 70 -6.06 -13.96 6.43
C VAL A 70 -7.45 -14.36 5.92
N SER A 71 -7.92 -15.57 6.27
CA SER A 71 -9.25 -16.03 5.85
C SER A 71 -10.37 -15.20 6.48
N GLU A 72 -10.22 -14.73 7.73
CA GLU A 72 -11.16 -13.83 8.40
C GLU A 72 -11.25 -12.47 7.67
N ALA A 73 -10.11 -11.85 7.33
CA ALA A 73 -10.08 -10.63 6.53
C ALA A 73 -10.84 -10.79 5.21
N ARG A 74 -10.63 -11.92 4.51
CA ARG A 74 -11.33 -12.24 3.26
C ARG A 74 -12.83 -12.42 3.45
N GLN A 75 -13.26 -13.14 4.51
CA GLN A 75 -14.68 -13.38 4.83
C GLN A 75 -15.42 -12.08 5.18
N LEU A 76 -14.73 -11.12 5.79
CA LEU A 76 -15.26 -9.78 6.05
C LEU A 76 -15.31 -8.88 4.80
N GLY A 77 -14.93 -9.41 3.62
CA GLY A 77 -14.99 -8.69 2.35
C GLY A 77 -13.82 -7.75 2.11
N HIS A 78 -12.76 -7.83 2.89
CA HIS A 78 -11.53 -7.09 2.62
C HIS A 78 -10.76 -7.71 1.46
N GLU A 79 -10.01 -6.88 0.74
CA GLU A 79 -9.06 -7.33 -0.26
C GLU A 79 -7.79 -7.84 0.43
N ILE A 80 -7.24 -8.95 -0.07
CA ILE A 80 -5.97 -9.51 0.40
C ILE A 80 -4.87 -9.18 -0.60
N GLY A 81 -3.78 -8.61 -0.10
CA GLY A 81 -2.56 -8.29 -0.85
C GLY A 81 -1.32 -8.95 -0.23
N CYS A 82 -0.21 -8.89 -0.96
CA CYS A 82 1.08 -9.44 -0.55
C CYS A 82 2.05 -8.33 -0.10
N HIS A 83 2.70 -8.52 1.05
CA HIS A 83 3.71 -7.60 1.61
C HIS A 83 5.09 -8.25 1.78
N SER A 84 5.57 -9.06 0.79
CA SER A 84 6.75 -9.91 0.92
C SER A 84 6.62 -10.99 2.00
N TYR A 85 7.67 -11.81 2.19
CA TYR A 85 7.66 -12.83 3.25
C TYR A 85 8.40 -12.33 4.50
N TRP A 86 9.63 -11.77 4.33
CA TRP A 86 10.54 -11.42 5.42
C TRP A 86 10.65 -9.92 5.71
N HIS A 87 9.83 -9.10 5.14
CA HIS A 87 9.90 -7.63 5.29
C HIS A 87 11.30 -7.08 4.98
N ARG A 88 11.95 -7.60 3.91
CA ARG A 88 13.26 -7.09 3.47
C ARG A 88 13.08 -5.98 2.43
N PRO A 89 13.71 -4.81 2.59
CA PRO A 89 13.74 -3.80 1.53
C PRO A 89 14.30 -4.38 0.22
N VAL A 90 13.61 -4.14 -0.89
CA VAL A 90 13.93 -4.75 -2.20
C VAL A 90 15.32 -4.37 -2.69
N PHE A 91 15.78 -3.16 -2.41
CA PHE A 91 17.12 -2.71 -2.77
C PHE A 91 18.26 -3.43 -2.01
N HIS A 92 17.95 -4.27 -1.03
CA HIS A 92 18.91 -5.15 -0.34
C HIS A 92 18.87 -6.58 -0.86
N LEU A 93 18.10 -6.86 -1.92
CA LEU A 93 17.89 -8.18 -2.47
C LEU A 93 18.44 -8.27 -3.88
N SER A 94 18.95 -9.44 -4.23
CA SER A 94 19.13 -9.83 -5.62
C SER A 94 17.77 -10.17 -6.27
N PRO A 95 17.66 -10.16 -7.61
CA PRO A 95 16.45 -10.58 -8.30
C PRO A 95 15.99 -11.99 -7.91
N THR A 96 16.91 -12.92 -7.70
CA THR A 96 16.60 -14.30 -7.27
C THR A 96 16.02 -14.32 -5.87
N GLU A 97 16.64 -13.65 -4.89
CA GLU A 97 16.13 -13.57 -3.52
C GLU A 97 14.76 -12.90 -3.45
N PHE A 98 14.55 -11.84 -4.25
CA PHE A 98 13.26 -11.16 -4.32
C PHE A 98 12.17 -12.09 -4.88
N ARG A 99 12.48 -12.84 -5.95
CA ARG A 99 11.56 -13.82 -6.53
C ARG A 99 11.19 -14.91 -5.52
N GLU A 100 12.15 -15.50 -4.85
CA GLU A 100 11.93 -16.55 -3.84
C GLU A 100 11.09 -16.05 -2.68
N ASP A 101 11.44 -14.89 -2.10
CA ASP A 101 10.72 -14.26 -0.99
C ASP A 101 9.26 -13.96 -1.38
N THR A 102 9.07 -13.34 -2.54
CA THR A 102 7.74 -12.89 -3.01
C THR A 102 6.86 -14.07 -3.44
N SER A 103 7.43 -15.06 -4.15
CA SER A 103 6.71 -16.27 -4.56
C SER A 103 6.23 -17.08 -3.35
N ARG A 104 7.11 -17.26 -2.35
CA ARG A 104 6.74 -17.92 -1.09
C ARG A 104 5.63 -17.16 -0.37
N ALA A 105 5.77 -15.85 -0.24
CA ALA A 105 4.76 -15.02 0.40
C ALA A 105 3.40 -15.15 -0.29
N LYS A 106 3.39 -15.01 -1.62
CA LYS A 106 2.18 -15.12 -2.43
C LYS A 106 1.47 -16.46 -2.21
N GLN A 107 2.20 -17.56 -2.30
CA GLN A 107 1.64 -18.90 -2.12
C GLN A 107 1.01 -19.05 -0.73
N VAL A 108 1.73 -18.73 0.33
CA VAL A 108 1.22 -18.88 1.71
C VAL A 108 -0.03 -18.01 1.95
N ILE A 109 -0.05 -16.79 1.40
CA ILE A 109 -1.19 -15.90 1.54
C ILE A 109 -2.39 -16.41 0.73
N GLU A 110 -2.18 -16.89 -0.51
CA GLU A 110 -3.25 -17.46 -1.36
C GLU A 110 -3.83 -18.75 -0.76
N ASP A 111 -2.99 -19.62 -0.21
CA ASP A 111 -3.43 -20.83 0.48
C ASP A 111 -4.32 -20.49 1.70
N ALA A 112 -3.96 -19.48 2.47
CA ALA A 112 -4.73 -19.03 3.62
C ALA A 112 -6.02 -18.26 3.24
N ALA A 113 -5.98 -17.48 2.16
CA ALA A 113 -7.10 -16.67 1.68
C ALA A 113 -8.11 -17.48 0.85
N GLY A 114 -7.67 -18.57 0.19
CA GLY A 114 -8.46 -19.34 -0.76
C GLY A 114 -8.78 -18.57 -2.06
N VAL A 115 -8.04 -17.52 -2.38
CA VAL A 115 -8.20 -16.71 -3.60
C VAL A 115 -6.85 -16.20 -4.08
N ALA A 116 -6.76 -15.92 -5.38
CA ALA A 116 -5.58 -15.29 -5.96
C ALA A 116 -5.36 -13.87 -5.43
N VAL A 117 -4.11 -13.49 -5.22
CA VAL A 117 -3.68 -12.17 -4.76
C VAL A 117 -3.25 -11.32 -5.94
N ALA A 118 -3.98 -10.22 -6.17
CA ALA A 118 -3.75 -9.32 -7.30
C ALA A 118 -2.73 -8.21 -6.99
N GLY A 119 -2.61 -7.79 -5.73
CA GLY A 119 -1.82 -6.64 -5.32
C GLY A 119 -0.58 -6.98 -4.52
N TYR A 120 0.50 -6.25 -4.81
CA TYR A 120 1.75 -6.28 -4.05
C TYR A 120 2.05 -4.92 -3.42
N ARG A 121 2.74 -4.92 -2.29
CA ARG A 121 3.39 -3.75 -1.70
C ARG A 121 4.74 -4.14 -1.13
N ALA A 122 5.80 -3.46 -1.58
CA ALA A 122 7.13 -3.69 -1.06
C ALA A 122 7.30 -3.13 0.36
N PRO A 123 7.99 -3.85 1.27
CA PRO A 123 8.41 -3.30 2.54
C PRO A 123 9.13 -1.96 2.38
N CYS A 124 8.83 -1.01 3.26
CA CYS A 124 9.43 0.33 3.24
C CYS A 124 9.29 1.08 1.91
N PHE A 125 8.31 0.75 1.06
CA PHE A 125 8.19 1.37 -0.27
C PHE A 125 9.50 1.32 -1.06
N SER A 126 10.16 0.16 -1.05
CA SER A 126 11.54 -0.02 -1.46
C SER A 126 11.73 -0.33 -2.95
N ILE A 127 10.66 -0.37 -3.76
CA ILE A 127 10.77 -0.40 -5.22
C ILE A 127 10.91 1.03 -5.71
N ASN A 128 12.08 1.34 -6.26
CA ASN A 128 12.45 2.63 -6.81
C ASN A 128 13.22 2.44 -8.13
N SER A 129 13.74 3.52 -8.72
CA SER A 129 14.47 3.47 -9.99
C SER A 129 15.72 2.58 -9.99
N SER A 130 16.31 2.28 -8.83
CA SER A 130 17.49 1.40 -8.74
C SER A 130 17.16 -0.09 -8.83
N VAL A 131 15.90 -0.46 -8.60
CA VAL A 131 15.42 -1.85 -8.58
C VAL A 131 14.23 -2.08 -9.51
N GLY A 132 14.17 -1.34 -10.62
CA GLY A 132 13.09 -1.45 -11.61
C GLY A 132 12.87 -2.87 -12.17
N TRP A 133 13.88 -3.75 -12.08
CA TRP A 133 13.78 -5.16 -12.42
C TRP A 133 12.71 -5.90 -11.56
N ALA A 134 12.38 -5.38 -10.38
CA ALA A 134 11.40 -6.01 -9.49
C ALA A 134 10.01 -6.09 -10.12
N HIS A 135 9.62 -5.09 -10.91
CA HIS A 135 8.32 -5.09 -11.58
C HIS A 135 8.15 -6.24 -12.57
N GLY A 136 9.21 -6.58 -13.34
CA GLY A 136 9.15 -7.74 -14.25
C GLY A 136 8.91 -9.04 -13.49
N ILE A 137 9.51 -9.20 -12.30
CA ILE A 137 9.29 -10.36 -11.45
C ILE A 137 7.87 -10.39 -10.88
N LEU A 138 7.33 -9.23 -10.48
CA LEU A 138 5.95 -9.14 -10.00
C LEU A 138 4.94 -9.53 -11.09
N GLU A 139 5.15 -9.07 -12.32
CA GLU A 139 4.32 -9.43 -13.48
C GLU A 139 4.39 -10.93 -13.78
N GLU A 140 5.58 -11.52 -13.81
CA GLU A 140 5.79 -12.96 -14.00
C GLU A 140 5.12 -13.81 -12.90
N LEU A 141 5.06 -13.30 -11.67
CA LEU A 141 4.36 -13.92 -10.55
C LEU A 141 2.83 -13.70 -10.61
N GLY A 142 2.32 -12.98 -11.61
CA GLY A 142 0.90 -12.76 -11.84
C GLY A 142 0.24 -11.68 -10.97
N PHE A 143 1.02 -10.75 -10.40
CA PHE A 143 0.44 -9.56 -9.77
C PHE A 143 -0.09 -8.61 -10.84
N GLN A 144 -1.22 -7.97 -10.55
CA GLN A 144 -1.88 -7.03 -11.45
C GLN A 144 -1.53 -5.58 -11.12
N TYR A 145 -1.23 -5.31 -9.87
CA TYR A 145 -0.75 -3.98 -9.45
C TYR A 145 0.30 -4.08 -8.33
N ASP A 146 1.17 -3.09 -8.32
CA ASP A 146 2.09 -2.76 -7.25
C ASP A 146 1.66 -1.43 -6.60
N SER A 147 1.81 -1.30 -5.29
CA SER A 147 1.56 -0.06 -4.54
C SER A 147 2.78 0.28 -3.68
N SER A 148 3.95 0.22 -4.28
CA SER A 148 5.25 0.42 -3.62
C SER A 148 5.84 1.80 -3.80
N SER A 149 5.27 2.63 -4.68
CA SER A 149 5.78 3.98 -4.92
C SER A 149 5.26 4.97 -3.88
N ASN A 150 6.18 5.63 -3.21
CA ASN A 150 5.89 6.75 -2.33
C ASN A 150 6.67 7.99 -2.81
N PRO A 151 6.06 8.90 -3.58
CA PRO A 151 6.76 10.00 -4.26
C PRO A 151 7.08 11.16 -3.31
N VAL A 152 7.82 10.89 -2.24
CA VAL A 152 8.27 11.86 -1.24
C VAL A 152 9.79 11.88 -1.11
N ARG A 153 10.33 12.97 -0.57
CA ARG A 153 11.74 13.03 -0.20
C ARG A 153 11.92 12.41 1.19
N HIS A 154 12.52 11.23 1.24
CA HIS A 154 12.83 10.54 2.50
C HIS A 154 14.25 9.95 2.46
N ALA A 155 14.93 9.87 3.63
CA ALA A 155 16.32 9.43 3.71
C ALA A 155 16.53 7.93 3.40
N PHE A 156 15.50 7.09 3.60
CA PHE A 156 15.62 5.64 3.47
C PHE A 156 14.72 5.04 2.39
N TYR A 157 13.69 5.76 1.93
CA TYR A 157 12.73 5.28 0.93
C TYR A 157 12.14 6.48 0.17
N GLY A 158 11.32 6.17 -0.81
CA GLY A 158 10.65 7.18 -1.60
C GLY A 158 11.46 7.61 -2.82
N ASP A 159 10.73 8.04 -3.81
CA ASP A 159 11.27 8.65 -5.01
C ASP A 159 10.57 9.98 -5.25
N HIS A 160 11.19 11.10 -4.82
CA HIS A 160 10.62 12.43 -4.95
C HIS A 160 10.36 12.87 -6.41
N ARG A 161 10.94 12.16 -7.39
CA ARG A 161 10.71 12.32 -8.83
C ARG A 161 9.66 11.36 -9.35
N GLY A 162 9.21 10.40 -8.54
CA GLY A 162 8.22 9.41 -8.90
C GLY A 162 6.86 10.01 -9.23
N HIS A 163 6.10 9.28 -9.99
CA HIS A 163 4.75 9.65 -10.37
C HIS A 163 3.83 9.66 -9.14
N ARG A 164 2.92 10.66 -9.08
CA ARG A 164 1.91 10.79 -8.02
C ARG A 164 0.56 10.17 -8.40
N ARG A 165 0.40 9.76 -9.64
CA ARG A 165 -0.82 9.16 -10.20
C ARG A 165 -0.53 7.73 -10.60
N PRO A 166 -1.53 6.85 -10.59
CA PRO A 166 -1.39 5.52 -11.15
C PRO A 166 -0.86 5.56 -12.59
N PHE A 167 0.01 4.61 -12.93
CA PHE A 167 0.58 4.50 -14.26
C PHE A 167 0.86 3.03 -14.61
N PRO A 168 0.77 2.64 -15.90
CA PRO A 168 1.19 1.31 -16.33
C PRO A 168 2.71 1.19 -16.20
N VAL A 169 3.17 0.09 -15.65
CA VAL A 169 4.59 -0.29 -15.62
C VAL A 169 4.88 -1.18 -16.84
N SER A 170 3.95 -2.06 -17.16
CA SER A 170 3.93 -2.95 -18.30
C SER A 170 2.47 -3.16 -18.76
N GLU A 171 2.25 -4.05 -19.73
CA GLU A 171 0.88 -4.38 -20.19
C GLU A 171 0.05 -5.03 -19.08
N GLY A 172 0.67 -5.85 -18.20
CA GLY A 172 -0.01 -6.60 -17.14
C GLY A 172 0.07 -5.98 -15.75
N LEU A 173 0.97 -5.00 -15.52
CA LEU A 173 1.25 -4.46 -14.18
C LEU A 173 1.09 -2.94 -14.12
N HIS A 174 0.39 -2.46 -13.11
CA HIS A 174 0.23 -1.03 -12.83
C HIS A 174 0.85 -0.66 -11.49
N GLU A 175 1.53 0.50 -11.45
CA GLU A 175 1.94 1.11 -10.17
C GLU A 175 0.85 2.06 -9.66
N LEU A 176 0.52 1.90 -8.38
CA LEU A 176 -0.51 2.68 -7.69
C LEU A 176 0.11 3.45 -6.51
N PRO A 177 0.62 4.66 -6.72
CA PRO A 177 1.38 5.39 -5.70
C PRO A 177 0.55 5.82 -4.50
N ILE A 178 1.20 5.87 -3.33
CA ILE A 178 0.63 6.39 -2.09
C ILE A 178 0.28 7.88 -2.23
N ALA A 179 -0.77 8.30 -1.54
CA ALA A 179 -1.26 9.67 -1.59
C ALA A 179 -0.24 10.71 -1.09
N THR A 180 0.08 11.65 -1.94
CA THR A 180 0.89 12.83 -1.60
C THR A 180 0.18 14.11 -2.03
N TRP A 181 0.27 15.14 -1.20
CA TRP A 181 -0.29 16.45 -1.50
C TRP A 181 0.77 17.36 -2.11
N ARG A 182 0.50 17.90 -3.29
CA ARG A 182 1.42 18.83 -3.97
C ARG A 182 1.20 20.25 -3.47
N ILE A 183 2.20 20.80 -2.77
CA ILE A 183 2.20 22.19 -2.27
C ILE A 183 3.51 22.84 -2.69
N LEU A 184 3.44 24.02 -3.32
CA LEU A 184 4.62 24.82 -3.73
C LEU A 184 5.70 23.97 -4.44
N GLY A 185 5.28 23.07 -5.32
CA GLY A 185 6.22 22.21 -6.04
C GLY A 185 6.76 21.01 -5.24
N GLN A 186 6.42 20.86 -3.95
CA GLN A 186 6.87 19.77 -3.10
C GLN A 186 5.74 18.75 -2.87
N ASN A 187 6.09 17.47 -2.73
CA ASN A 187 5.16 16.42 -2.37
C ASN A 187 5.17 16.21 -0.86
N LEU A 188 4.08 16.61 -0.20
CA LEU A 188 3.88 16.37 1.23
C LEU A 188 3.24 14.99 1.44
N PRO A 189 3.83 14.11 2.27
CA PRO A 189 3.26 12.80 2.54
C PRO A 189 1.99 12.93 3.39
N VAL A 190 0.85 12.54 2.84
CA VAL A 190 -0.44 12.53 3.55
C VAL A 190 -1.09 11.14 3.53
N GLY A 191 -0.41 10.17 2.92
CA GLY A 191 -0.95 8.84 2.66
C GLY A 191 -0.90 7.86 3.83
N GLY A 192 -0.17 8.13 4.92
CA GLY A 192 -0.22 7.20 6.05
C GLY A 192 1.06 7.00 6.83
N GLY A 193 1.12 5.88 7.57
CA GLY A 193 2.23 5.49 8.44
C GLY A 193 2.56 6.55 9.49
N ALA A 194 3.83 6.73 9.80
CA ALA A 194 4.30 7.72 10.79
C ALA A 194 3.78 9.15 10.51
N TYR A 195 3.60 9.51 9.24
CA TYR A 195 3.06 10.82 8.87
C TYR A 195 1.61 10.99 9.30
N LEU A 196 0.77 9.96 9.17
CA LEU A 196 -0.61 10.00 9.65
C LEU A 196 -0.66 10.19 11.17
N ARG A 197 0.26 9.57 11.93
CA ARG A 197 0.35 9.75 13.38
C ARG A 197 0.87 11.12 13.78
N ILE A 198 1.97 11.57 13.17
CA ILE A 198 2.74 12.76 13.60
C ILE A 198 2.08 14.05 13.14
N MET A 199 1.58 14.11 11.91
CA MET A 199 0.99 15.32 11.34
C MET A 199 -0.30 15.72 12.05
N PRO A 200 -0.59 17.02 12.18
CA PRO A 200 -1.89 17.50 12.63
C PRO A 200 -3.01 16.96 11.72
N TYR A 201 -4.13 16.60 12.32
CA TYR A 201 -5.27 16.05 11.58
C TYR A 201 -5.74 16.94 10.42
N TRP A 202 -5.80 18.27 10.64
CA TRP A 202 -6.24 19.22 9.62
C TRP A 202 -5.38 19.17 8.35
N LEU A 203 -4.08 18.90 8.49
CA LEU A 203 -3.15 18.82 7.37
C LEU A 203 -3.43 17.57 6.50
N VAL A 204 -3.61 16.41 7.11
CA VAL A 204 -3.98 15.17 6.41
C VAL A 204 -5.34 15.33 5.73
N LYS A 205 -6.33 15.87 6.44
CA LYS A 205 -7.66 16.17 5.90
C LYS A 205 -7.60 17.11 4.69
N SER A 206 -6.85 18.22 4.81
CA SER A 206 -6.73 19.19 3.72
C SER A 206 -6.03 18.60 2.51
N GLY A 207 -4.98 17.79 2.73
CA GLY A 207 -4.27 17.11 1.66
C GLY A 207 -5.16 16.13 0.90
N LEU A 208 -5.88 15.27 1.62
CA LEU A 208 -6.80 14.31 1.00
C LEU A 208 -7.97 15.03 0.28
N SER A 209 -8.52 16.08 0.90
CA SER A 209 -9.55 16.92 0.29
C SER A 209 -9.07 17.59 -1.00
N SER A 210 -7.82 18.08 -1.00
CA SER A 210 -7.21 18.68 -2.20
C SER A 210 -7.05 17.67 -3.33
N ILE A 211 -6.54 16.47 -3.03
CA ILE A 211 -6.42 15.38 -4.00
C ILE A 211 -7.79 15.06 -4.62
N ASN A 212 -8.82 14.94 -3.78
CA ASN A 212 -10.16 14.61 -4.26
C ASN A 212 -10.80 15.74 -5.08
N ARG A 213 -10.70 17.00 -4.64
CA ARG A 213 -11.39 18.13 -5.28
C ARG A 213 -10.61 18.70 -6.45
N THR A 214 -9.30 18.89 -6.28
CA THR A 214 -8.46 19.60 -7.27
C THR A 214 -7.90 18.65 -8.31
N GLU A 215 -7.51 17.42 -7.91
CA GLU A 215 -6.94 16.44 -8.81
C GLU A 215 -8.00 15.44 -9.33
N SER A 216 -9.23 15.49 -8.81
CA SER A 216 -10.39 14.66 -9.20
C SER A 216 -10.06 13.15 -9.20
N ARG A 217 -9.32 12.69 -8.18
CA ARG A 217 -8.90 11.29 -8.04
C ARG A 217 -8.95 10.78 -6.60
N PRO A 218 -9.01 9.45 -6.40
CA PRO A 218 -8.78 8.85 -5.09
C PRO A 218 -7.35 9.06 -4.59
N GLY A 219 -7.19 9.11 -3.27
CA GLY A 219 -5.92 8.93 -2.60
C GLY A 219 -5.82 7.52 -2.05
N ILE A 220 -4.61 6.93 -2.00
CA ILE A 220 -4.34 5.66 -1.32
C ILE A 220 -3.71 5.99 0.03
N LEU A 221 -4.37 5.57 1.11
CA LEU A 221 -3.89 5.70 2.47
C LEU A 221 -3.46 4.33 3.00
N TYR A 222 -2.48 4.33 3.91
CA TYR A 222 -2.03 3.12 4.58
C TYR A 222 -1.77 3.33 6.07
N LEU A 223 -1.87 2.26 6.83
CA LEU A 223 -1.47 2.18 8.24
C LEU A 223 -1.03 0.75 8.55
N HIS A 224 -0.48 0.57 9.75
CA HIS A 224 -0.09 -0.74 10.26
C HIS A 224 -0.93 -1.10 11.50
N PRO A 225 -1.19 -2.39 11.80
CA PRO A 225 -1.96 -2.78 12.97
C PRO A 225 -1.33 -2.29 14.29
N TRP A 226 -0.01 -2.30 14.41
CA TRP A 226 0.70 -1.83 15.60
C TRP A 226 0.57 -0.31 15.84
N GLU A 227 0.18 0.47 14.88
CA GLU A 227 0.01 1.92 15.05
C GLU A 227 -1.18 2.30 15.94
N ILE A 228 -2.14 1.40 16.15
CA ILE A 228 -3.26 1.60 17.08
C ILE A 228 -3.02 0.95 18.45
N ASP A 229 -1.87 0.34 18.66
CA ASP A 229 -1.49 -0.35 19.88
C ASP A 229 -0.59 0.52 20.76
N GLU A 230 -1.20 1.19 21.73
CA GLU A 230 -0.48 2.01 22.69
C GLU A 230 0.32 1.16 23.69
N ALA A 231 -0.14 -0.09 23.93
CA ALA A 231 0.43 -1.02 24.89
C ALA A 231 1.53 -1.92 24.29
N GLN A 232 1.92 -1.72 23.04
CA GLN A 232 2.96 -2.54 22.41
C GLN A 232 4.26 -2.52 23.20
N PRO A 233 4.99 -3.64 23.28
CA PRO A 233 6.28 -3.72 23.96
C PRO A 233 7.28 -2.70 23.42
N ARG A 234 8.08 -2.11 24.30
CA ARG A 234 9.09 -1.12 23.94
C ARG A 234 10.45 -1.78 23.84
N LEU A 235 11.03 -1.79 22.64
CA LEU A 235 12.35 -2.34 22.40
C LEU A 235 13.43 -1.26 22.59
N GLU A 236 14.63 -1.71 22.93
CA GLU A 236 15.80 -0.84 23.06
C GLU A 236 16.37 -0.54 21.67
N VAL A 237 16.13 0.65 21.18
CA VAL A 237 16.54 1.12 19.87
C VAL A 237 17.04 2.57 19.94
N SER A 238 17.64 3.06 18.87
CA SER A 238 18.08 4.45 18.74
C SER A 238 16.94 5.44 19.01
N LEU A 239 17.26 6.67 19.46
CA LEU A 239 16.28 7.72 19.71
C LEU A 239 15.44 8.03 18.46
N ILE A 240 16.04 7.96 17.27
CA ILE A 240 15.35 8.19 15.99
C ILE A 240 14.34 7.06 15.73
N SER A 241 14.74 5.79 15.88
CA SER A 241 13.85 4.64 15.75
C SER A 241 12.72 4.69 16.78
N ARG A 242 13.05 5.05 18.03
CA ARG A 242 12.07 5.21 19.11
C ARG A 242 11.03 6.30 18.78
N ALA A 243 11.48 7.44 18.29
CA ALA A 243 10.58 8.51 17.89
C ALA A 243 9.67 8.08 16.72
N ARG A 244 10.21 7.39 15.72
CA ARG A 244 9.43 6.88 14.57
C ARG A 244 8.38 5.86 15.00
N GLN A 245 8.71 4.94 15.91
CA GLN A 245 7.83 3.86 16.31
C GLN A 245 6.74 4.32 17.27
N TYR A 246 7.08 5.09 18.31
CA TYR A 246 6.20 5.26 19.47
C TYR A 246 5.52 6.64 19.57
N THR A 247 5.88 7.60 18.69
CA THR A 247 5.29 8.95 18.78
C THR A 247 3.80 8.92 18.45
N ARG A 248 2.97 9.47 19.35
CA ARG A 248 1.52 9.69 19.20
C ARG A 248 0.68 8.43 18.90
N LEU A 249 1.07 7.27 19.38
CA LEU A 249 0.27 6.05 19.25
C LEU A 249 -1.12 6.23 19.86
N SER A 250 -1.21 6.81 21.07
CA SER A 250 -2.49 7.05 21.77
C SER A 250 -3.50 7.90 20.97
N GLN A 251 -3.03 8.72 20.03
CA GLN A 251 -3.89 9.59 19.22
C GLN A 251 -4.32 8.95 17.89
N MET A 252 -3.69 7.81 17.51
CA MET A 252 -3.85 7.26 16.16
C MET A 252 -5.26 6.73 15.92
N LYS A 253 -5.82 5.99 16.87
CA LYS A 253 -7.16 5.42 16.74
C LYS A 253 -8.23 6.51 16.55
N GLU A 254 -8.19 7.55 17.38
CA GLU A 254 -9.12 8.69 17.27
C GLU A 254 -8.95 9.41 15.91
N LYS A 255 -7.71 9.65 15.50
CA LYS A 255 -7.43 10.31 14.23
C LYS A 255 -7.94 9.49 13.04
N LEU A 256 -7.75 8.17 13.07
CA LEU A 256 -8.28 7.25 12.07
C LEU A 256 -9.81 7.31 12.04
N GLU A 257 -10.49 7.20 13.19
CA GLU A 257 -11.96 7.31 13.25
C GLU A 257 -12.48 8.62 12.66
N ARG A 258 -11.79 9.75 12.90
CA ARG A 258 -12.16 11.04 12.31
C ARG A 258 -12.06 11.03 10.79
N LEU A 259 -11.05 10.36 10.21
CA LEU A 259 -10.93 10.19 8.76
C LEU A 259 -12.06 9.32 8.20
N LEU A 260 -12.35 8.18 8.85
CA LEU A 260 -13.40 7.25 8.42
C LEU A 260 -14.80 7.89 8.43
N ARG A 261 -15.06 8.83 9.34
CA ARG A 261 -16.33 9.61 9.38
C ARG A 261 -16.42 10.65 8.28
N GLN A 262 -15.31 11.19 7.79
CA GLN A 262 -15.30 12.34 6.88
C GLN A 262 -15.09 12.00 5.43
N PHE A 263 -14.50 10.86 5.14
CA PHE A 263 -14.19 10.40 3.79
C PHE A 263 -14.77 9.00 3.55
N LYS A 264 -15.11 8.71 2.30
CA LYS A 264 -15.43 7.36 1.88
C LYS A 264 -14.15 6.60 1.57
N PHE A 265 -14.11 5.33 1.96
CA PHE A 265 -13.00 4.43 1.70
C PHE A 265 -13.46 3.10 1.13
N GLY A 266 -12.62 2.46 0.34
CA GLY A 266 -12.76 1.13 -0.23
C GLY A 266 -11.42 0.47 -0.42
N THR A 267 -11.40 -0.68 -1.06
CA THR A 267 -10.17 -1.42 -1.35
C THR A 267 -9.34 -0.71 -2.44
N VAL A 268 -8.06 -1.00 -2.53
CA VAL A 268 -7.17 -0.48 -3.59
C VAL A 268 -7.63 -1.01 -4.95
N TYR A 269 -7.97 -2.30 -5.02
CA TYR A 269 -8.42 -2.94 -6.24
C TYR A 269 -9.68 -2.30 -6.81
N GLU A 270 -10.76 -2.23 -6.02
CA GLU A 270 -12.05 -1.70 -6.47
C GLU A 270 -12.03 -0.18 -6.72
N THR A 271 -11.26 0.55 -5.90
CA THR A 271 -11.30 2.02 -5.88
C THR A 271 -10.35 2.66 -6.87
N VAL A 272 -9.19 2.04 -7.11
CA VAL A 272 -8.12 2.62 -7.93
C VAL A 272 -7.82 1.76 -9.15
N TYR A 273 -7.56 0.45 -8.99
CA TYR A 273 -7.14 -0.42 -10.08
C TYR A 273 -8.24 -0.66 -11.12
N LEU A 274 -9.39 -1.19 -10.71
CA LEU A 274 -10.49 -1.50 -11.64
C LEU A 274 -10.97 -0.29 -12.46
N PRO A 275 -11.17 0.91 -11.87
CA PRO A 275 -11.54 2.08 -12.67
C PRO A 275 -10.47 2.50 -13.67
N LEU A 276 -9.18 2.27 -13.36
CA LEU A 276 -8.06 2.59 -14.24
C LEU A 276 -8.07 1.70 -15.48
N VAL A 277 -8.13 0.37 -15.32
CA VAL A 277 -8.12 -0.57 -16.46
C VAL A 277 -9.40 -0.49 -17.28
N ASN A 278 -10.56 -0.31 -16.65
CA ASN A 278 -11.84 -0.14 -17.35
C ASN A 278 -11.89 1.15 -18.19
N LYS A 279 -11.21 2.20 -17.75
CA LYS A 279 -11.10 3.45 -18.52
C LYS A 279 -10.22 3.28 -19.75
N ASN A 280 -9.12 2.56 -19.61
CA ASN A 280 -8.21 2.26 -20.71
C ASN A 280 -8.88 1.36 -21.79
N ASN A 281 -9.68 0.39 -21.35
CA ASN A 281 -10.43 -0.51 -22.25
C ASN A 281 -11.63 0.18 -22.97
N ARG A 282 -12.05 1.38 -22.51
CA ARG A 282 -13.14 2.15 -23.12
C ARG A 282 -12.65 3.29 -24.00
N ALA A 283 -11.35 3.53 -24.11
CA ALA A 283 -10.82 4.48 -25.08
C ALA A 283 -11.10 3.91 -26.50
N PRO A 284 -11.85 4.61 -27.38
CA PRO A 284 -12.16 4.08 -28.68
C PRO A 284 -10.89 4.00 -29.51
N ASP A 285 -10.78 2.95 -30.32
CA ASP A 285 -9.89 2.89 -31.48
C ASP A 285 -10.15 4.08 -32.39
N CYS A 286 -9.53 5.21 -32.11
CA CYS A 286 -9.36 6.29 -33.07
C CYS A 286 -8.21 5.91 -34.01
N LEU A 287 -8.32 4.74 -34.65
CA LEU A 287 -7.58 4.48 -35.88
C LEU A 287 -8.32 5.23 -36.97
N ALA A 288 -7.74 6.36 -37.33
CA ALA A 288 -8.14 7.18 -38.47
C ALA A 288 -8.33 6.29 -39.70
N THR A 289 -9.55 6.23 -40.18
CA THR A 289 -9.84 5.80 -41.57
C THR A 289 -9.01 6.67 -42.48
N PRO A 290 -8.12 6.12 -43.32
CA PRO A 290 -7.42 6.95 -44.30
C PRO A 290 -8.44 7.53 -45.28
N ALA A 291 -8.41 8.85 -45.45
CA ALA A 291 -9.23 9.55 -46.41
C ALA A 291 -9.00 8.97 -47.84
N PRO A 292 -10.05 8.74 -48.65
CA PRO A 292 -9.88 8.24 -50.00
C PRO A 292 -9.08 9.24 -50.84
N LEU A 293 -8.01 8.73 -51.45
CA LEU A 293 -7.22 9.46 -52.45
C LEU A 293 -8.12 10.01 -53.56
N ARG A 294 -8.24 11.33 -53.64
CA ARG A 294 -8.84 12.02 -54.80
C ARG A 294 -7.99 11.69 -56.01
N ARG A 295 -8.56 10.95 -56.97
CA ARG A 295 -7.98 10.82 -58.29
C ARG A 295 -8.11 12.19 -59.00
N SER A 296 -6.96 12.80 -59.28
CA SER A 296 -6.90 13.93 -60.21
C SER A 296 -7.12 13.41 -61.62
N SER A 297 -8.24 13.73 -62.23
CA SER A 297 -8.43 13.60 -63.63
C SER A 297 -7.66 14.74 -64.31
N ALA A 298 -6.61 14.38 -65.04
CA ALA A 298 -5.97 15.28 -65.99
C ALA A 298 -6.77 15.25 -67.34
N CYS A 299 -7.12 16.43 -67.83
CA CYS A 299 -7.22 16.78 -69.23
C CYS A 299 -6.14 17.79 -69.55
#